data_3362c6b674e2c794f760472e6fc88e02
#
_entry.id   3362c6b674e2c794f760472e6fc88e02
#
_cell.length_a   1.000
_cell.length_b   1.000
_cell.length_c   1.000
_cell.angle_alpha   90.00
_cell.angle_beta   90.00
_cell.angle_gamma   90.00
#
_symmetry.space_group_name_H-M   'P 1'
#
loop_
_entity.id
_entity.type
_entity.pdbx_description
1 polymer ?
#
loop_
_entity_poly.entity_id
_entity_poly.type
_entity_poly.pdbx_seq_one_letter_code
_entity_poly.pdbx_strand_id
1 'polypeptide(L)'
;MGDGTSDGVLNINVGIMGHVDSGKTSLARALSTTVSTAGLDKHPQSQERGITLDLGFSSFQVPLPDHIREAAQQYQQLQFTLVDCPGHASLIRTIIGGAQIIDLMMLVIDVTKGVQTQTAECLVVGEILMNHLIVVLNKTDMIPPDERDAKIAKTKAGLAKVFAGTKFKDPVMIPVSATGGSADPPAPVGLTELIDALRAAVYLPPRNPDGALLLSVDHCFPIKGKGTVLTGTVLRGTIKVNDDIELPEFKVTKKVKSMQMFRKSVSKASQGDRVAALVTQLDADKIERAIVCAPGSIPTFSAAVIRVERVRFFKGACPSKRKFHMTVGHTTVMATANFFVLPPAPGVAAGGALEAGPGKGRETALDLERDYLLADELLPTGKDAPVGSQWAIVVLEKPVTAPPDSLLIYTSISR
;
A
#
# COMPACT_ATOMS: atom_id res chain seq x y z
N MET A 1 31.81 -1.61 -18.90
CA MET A 1 30.54 -2.27 -18.60
C MET A 1 30.10 -1.70 -17.26
N GLY A 2 29.11 -0.82 -17.28
CA GLY A 2 28.69 -0.12 -16.07
C GLY A 2 28.06 -1.10 -15.10
N ASP A 3 28.52 -1.07 -13.88
CA ASP A 3 27.97 -1.80 -12.76
C ASP A 3 26.53 -1.29 -12.56
N GLY A 4 25.54 -2.12 -12.95
CA GLY A 4 24.13 -1.76 -12.97
C GLY A 4 23.52 -1.74 -11.57
N THR A 5 24.01 -0.86 -10.74
CA THR A 5 23.46 -0.58 -9.42
C THR A 5 22.35 0.46 -9.57
N SER A 6 21.28 0.34 -8.79
CA SER A 6 20.26 1.40 -8.60
C SER A 6 20.86 2.63 -7.86
N ASP A 7 22.20 2.69 -7.77
CA ASP A 7 22.92 3.72 -7.07
C ASP A 7 22.63 5.09 -7.70
N GLY A 8 22.09 5.99 -6.91
CA GLY A 8 21.74 7.34 -7.32
C GLY A 8 20.30 7.58 -7.75
N VAL A 9 19.41 6.61 -7.69
CA VAL A 9 17.97 6.80 -7.94
C VAL A 9 17.15 6.55 -6.68
N LEU A 10 16.51 7.59 -6.17
CA LEU A 10 15.50 7.44 -5.10
C LEU A 10 14.19 6.94 -5.72
N ASN A 11 13.68 5.80 -5.26
CA ASN A 11 12.40 5.28 -5.70
C ASN A 11 11.29 5.59 -4.70
N ILE A 12 10.20 6.18 -5.18
CA ILE A 12 8.97 6.47 -4.43
C ILE A 12 7.82 5.74 -5.11
N ASN A 13 7.15 4.88 -4.36
CA ASN A 13 6.00 4.11 -4.84
C ASN A 13 4.71 4.91 -4.64
N VAL A 14 4.04 5.26 -5.75
CA VAL A 14 2.79 6.03 -5.76
C VAL A 14 1.62 5.13 -6.10
N GLY A 15 0.75 4.88 -5.13
CA GLY A 15 -0.47 4.09 -5.33
C GLY A 15 -1.58 4.92 -5.96
N ILE A 16 -2.06 4.49 -7.12
CA ILE A 16 -3.19 5.12 -7.82
C ILE A 16 -4.46 4.38 -7.43
N MET A 17 -5.28 5.02 -6.59
CA MET A 17 -6.51 4.46 -6.02
C MET A 17 -7.73 5.28 -6.41
N GLY A 18 -8.91 4.70 -6.31
CA GLY A 18 -10.18 5.38 -6.62
C GLY A 18 -11.22 4.44 -7.21
N HIS A 19 -12.40 4.98 -7.45
CA HIS A 19 -13.54 4.22 -7.96
C HIS A 19 -13.26 3.59 -9.34
N VAL A 20 -14.02 2.54 -9.71
CA VAL A 20 -14.04 2.01 -11.10
C VAL A 20 -14.33 3.15 -12.06
N ASP A 21 -13.70 3.13 -13.22
CA ASP A 21 -13.85 4.13 -14.28
C ASP A 21 -13.48 5.58 -13.92
N SER A 22 -12.80 5.82 -12.79
CA SER A 22 -12.27 7.17 -12.47
C SER A 22 -11.09 7.58 -13.37
N GLY A 23 -10.56 6.67 -14.19
CA GLY A 23 -9.46 6.92 -15.12
C GLY A 23 -8.07 6.67 -14.56
N LYS A 24 -7.92 5.82 -13.53
CA LYS A 24 -6.64 5.46 -12.89
C LYS A 24 -5.60 4.95 -13.89
N THR A 25 -5.97 3.92 -14.66
CA THR A 25 -5.09 3.32 -15.66
C THR A 25 -4.72 4.29 -16.79
N SER A 26 -5.67 5.14 -17.23
CA SER A 26 -5.39 6.19 -18.22
C SER A 26 -4.39 7.21 -17.66
N LEU A 27 -4.55 7.62 -16.40
CA LEU A 27 -3.63 8.52 -15.72
C LEU A 27 -2.24 7.89 -15.55
N ALA A 28 -2.17 6.62 -15.12
CA ALA A 28 -0.92 5.88 -15.03
C ALA A 28 -0.18 5.84 -16.38
N ARG A 29 -0.90 5.59 -17.47
CA ARG A 29 -0.33 5.60 -18.83
C ARG A 29 0.15 6.97 -19.26
N ALA A 30 -0.62 8.03 -18.98
CA ALA A 30 -0.27 9.41 -19.35
C ALA A 30 1.00 9.90 -18.63
N LEU A 31 1.22 9.48 -17.36
CA LEU A 31 2.42 9.82 -16.57
C LEU A 31 3.62 8.94 -16.93
N SER A 32 3.41 7.75 -17.50
CA SER A 32 4.46 6.73 -17.61
C SER A 32 5.38 6.97 -18.80
N THR A 33 6.69 6.95 -18.55
CA THR A 33 7.72 6.86 -19.60
C THR A 33 8.25 5.44 -19.79
N THR A 34 8.12 4.60 -18.77
CA THR A 34 8.61 3.21 -18.80
C THR A 34 7.61 2.26 -18.12
N VAL A 35 7.31 1.16 -18.79
CA VAL A 35 6.44 0.10 -18.25
C VAL A 35 7.32 -1.00 -17.63
N SER A 36 6.93 -1.49 -16.47
CA SER A 36 7.61 -2.57 -15.73
C SER A 36 7.69 -3.87 -16.55
N THR A 37 8.51 -4.82 -16.11
CA THR A 37 8.63 -6.16 -16.68
C THR A 37 7.29 -6.91 -16.66
N ALA A 38 6.47 -6.75 -15.62
CA ALA A 38 5.10 -7.27 -15.55
C ALA A 38 4.09 -6.39 -16.30
N GLY A 39 4.42 -5.11 -16.49
CA GLY A 39 3.58 -4.17 -17.23
C GLY A 39 2.35 -3.66 -16.44
N LEU A 40 1.50 -2.92 -17.14
CA LEU A 40 0.13 -2.65 -16.71
C LEU A 40 -0.70 -3.90 -16.90
N ASP A 41 -1.72 -4.10 -16.08
CA ASP A 41 -2.54 -5.32 -16.02
C ASP A 41 -2.87 -5.89 -17.41
N LYS A 42 -2.33 -7.08 -17.69
CA LYS A 42 -2.54 -7.83 -18.94
C LYS A 42 -3.42 -9.04 -18.75
N HIS A 43 -4.09 -9.15 -17.61
CA HIS A 43 -4.97 -10.29 -17.34
C HIS A 43 -6.06 -10.35 -18.43
N PRO A 44 -6.30 -11.51 -19.08
CA PRO A 44 -7.25 -11.63 -20.18
C PRO A 44 -8.65 -11.11 -19.80
N GLN A 45 -9.11 -11.40 -18.60
CA GLN A 45 -10.41 -10.91 -18.10
C GLN A 45 -10.42 -9.41 -17.84
N SER A 46 -9.28 -8.78 -17.54
CA SER A 46 -9.17 -7.32 -17.43
C SER A 46 -9.40 -6.65 -18.77
N GLN A 47 -8.83 -7.21 -19.83
CA GLN A 47 -9.02 -6.70 -21.19
C GLN A 47 -10.46 -6.90 -21.69
N GLU A 48 -11.06 -8.06 -21.39
CA GLU A 48 -12.43 -8.39 -21.79
C GLU A 48 -13.47 -7.54 -21.06
N ARG A 49 -13.28 -7.26 -19.77
CA ARG A 49 -14.22 -6.50 -18.93
C ARG A 49 -13.92 -5.02 -18.82
N GLY A 50 -12.78 -4.55 -19.34
CA GLY A 50 -12.34 -3.16 -19.24
C GLY A 50 -12.02 -2.68 -17.83
N ILE A 51 -11.79 -3.60 -16.88
CA ILE A 51 -11.48 -3.28 -15.47
C ILE A 51 -10.11 -3.84 -15.09
N THR A 52 -9.38 -3.13 -14.22
CA THR A 52 -8.11 -3.59 -13.66
C THR A 52 -8.40 -4.64 -12.58
N LEU A 53 -7.91 -5.86 -12.75
CA LEU A 53 -8.09 -6.97 -11.80
C LEU A 53 -6.87 -7.20 -10.93
N ASP A 54 -5.67 -6.85 -11.41
CA ASP A 54 -4.42 -7.02 -10.70
C ASP A 54 -3.62 -5.71 -10.66
N LEU A 55 -2.55 -5.66 -9.84
CA LEU A 55 -1.70 -4.48 -9.74
C LEU A 55 -0.92 -4.25 -11.03
N GLY A 56 -1.06 -3.07 -11.61
CA GLY A 56 -0.25 -2.61 -12.73
C GLY A 56 0.93 -1.77 -12.25
N PHE A 57 2.06 -1.86 -12.95
CA PHE A 57 3.27 -1.13 -12.57
C PHE A 57 3.92 -0.42 -13.75
N SER A 58 4.21 0.85 -13.56
CA SER A 58 4.93 1.68 -14.52
C SER A 58 5.76 2.73 -13.79
N SER A 59 6.60 3.49 -14.48
CA SER A 59 7.42 4.51 -13.85
C SER A 59 7.72 5.69 -14.75
N PHE A 60 8.09 6.80 -14.12
CA PHE A 60 8.73 7.94 -14.75
C PHE A 60 9.79 8.53 -13.83
N GLN A 61 10.75 9.24 -14.40
CA GLN A 61 11.84 9.87 -13.65
C GLN A 61 11.78 11.38 -13.78
N VAL A 62 12.16 12.06 -12.70
CA VAL A 62 12.25 13.51 -12.61
C VAL A 62 13.51 13.89 -11.81
N PRO A 63 14.02 15.13 -11.94
CA PRO A 63 15.10 15.61 -11.08
C PRO A 63 14.72 15.57 -9.60
N LEU A 64 15.69 15.28 -8.75
CA LEU A 64 15.50 15.27 -7.29
C LEU A 64 15.05 16.66 -6.80
N PRO A 65 13.97 16.74 -5.98
CA PRO A 65 13.49 18.01 -5.43
C PRO A 65 14.50 18.64 -4.46
N ASP A 66 14.60 19.97 -4.46
CA ASP A 66 15.58 20.67 -3.65
C ASP A 66 15.37 20.49 -2.14
N HIS A 67 14.11 20.40 -1.68
CA HIS A 67 13.76 20.28 -0.25
C HIS A 67 14.22 18.97 0.41
N ILE A 68 14.56 17.93 -0.37
CA ILE A 68 15.11 16.67 0.17
C ILE A 68 16.59 16.47 -0.21
N ARG A 69 17.18 17.37 -1.01
CA ARG A 69 18.54 17.19 -1.58
C ARG A 69 19.61 17.02 -0.52
N GLU A 70 19.56 17.79 0.56
CA GLU A 70 20.52 17.69 1.65
C GLU A 70 20.46 16.34 2.39
N ALA A 71 19.25 15.81 2.59
CA ALA A 71 19.05 14.52 3.25
C ALA A 71 19.21 13.32 2.32
N ALA A 72 19.23 13.55 1.00
CA ALA A 72 19.21 12.54 -0.05
C ALA A 72 20.47 12.61 -0.94
N GLN A 73 21.63 13.02 -0.40
CA GLN A 73 22.89 13.28 -1.16
C GLN A 73 23.37 12.07 -1.99
N GLN A 74 23.03 10.85 -1.58
CA GLN A 74 23.37 9.63 -2.30
C GLN A 74 22.55 9.44 -3.58
N TYR A 75 21.48 10.24 -3.80
CA TYR A 75 20.60 10.13 -4.96
C TYR A 75 20.78 11.35 -5.90
N GLN A 76 20.72 11.08 -7.20
CA GLN A 76 20.80 12.11 -8.25
C GLN A 76 19.46 12.29 -8.97
N GLN A 77 18.65 11.26 -8.99
CA GLN A 77 17.38 11.18 -9.70
C GLN A 77 16.28 10.70 -8.77
N LEU A 78 15.07 11.15 -9.00
CA LEU A 78 13.85 10.63 -8.39
C LEU A 78 13.07 9.80 -9.40
N GLN A 79 12.74 8.58 -9.05
CA GLN A 79 11.84 7.74 -9.82
C GLN A 79 10.52 7.57 -9.06
N PHE A 80 9.42 7.88 -9.72
CA PHE A 80 8.11 7.49 -9.26
C PHE A 80 7.74 6.14 -9.87
N THR A 81 7.52 5.15 -9.03
CA THR A 81 6.92 3.86 -9.42
C THR A 81 5.42 3.94 -9.19
N LEU A 82 4.67 3.96 -10.26
CA LEU A 82 3.21 4.02 -10.24
C LEU A 82 2.65 2.61 -10.04
N VAL A 83 1.80 2.46 -9.02
CA VAL A 83 1.08 1.22 -8.69
C VAL A 83 -0.40 1.45 -9.02
N ASP A 84 -0.84 0.95 -10.17
CA ASP A 84 -2.23 1.04 -10.60
C ASP A 84 -3.07 0.00 -9.87
N CYS A 85 -3.86 0.44 -8.90
CA CYS A 85 -4.66 -0.42 -8.05
C CYS A 85 -6.05 -0.67 -8.67
N PRO A 86 -6.58 -1.90 -8.54
CA PRO A 86 -7.94 -2.20 -8.99
C PRO A 86 -8.98 -1.34 -8.25
N GLY A 87 -10.00 -0.89 -8.96
CA GLY A 87 -11.04 -0.02 -8.41
C GLY A 87 -12.29 -0.74 -7.89
N HIS A 88 -12.40 -2.06 -8.04
CA HIS A 88 -13.60 -2.80 -7.68
C HIS A 88 -13.57 -3.29 -6.23
N ALA A 89 -14.70 -3.15 -5.50
CA ALA A 89 -14.81 -3.51 -4.07
C ALA A 89 -14.45 -4.96 -3.76
N SER A 90 -14.73 -5.91 -4.67
CA SER A 90 -14.34 -7.32 -4.51
C SER A 90 -12.83 -7.54 -4.47
N LEU A 91 -12.03 -6.55 -4.90
CA LEU A 91 -10.58 -6.61 -4.96
C LEU A 91 -9.89 -5.86 -3.80
N ILE A 92 -10.65 -5.54 -2.75
CA ILE A 92 -10.13 -4.81 -1.57
C ILE A 92 -8.89 -5.51 -0.96
N ARG A 93 -8.82 -6.84 -1.01
CA ARG A 93 -7.68 -7.62 -0.55
C ARG A 93 -6.43 -7.36 -1.39
N THR A 94 -6.58 -7.24 -2.70
CA THR A 94 -5.50 -6.86 -3.62
C THR A 94 -5.03 -5.44 -3.32
N ILE A 95 -5.96 -4.52 -3.03
CA ILE A 95 -5.64 -3.15 -2.66
C ILE A 95 -4.87 -3.11 -1.33
N ILE A 96 -5.31 -3.86 -0.32
CA ILE A 96 -4.63 -3.93 0.99
C ILE A 96 -3.21 -4.48 0.83
N GLY A 97 -3.04 -5.59 0.10
CA GLY A 97 -1.72 -6.17 -0.18
C GLY A 97 -0.81 -5.20 -0.94
N GLY A 98 -1.36 -4.52 -1.97
CA GLY A 98 -0.62 -3.51 -2.74
C GLY A 98 -0.32 -2.24 -1.94
N ALA A 99 -1.18 -1.85 -1.02
CA ALA A 99 -1.01 -0.64 -0.23
C ALA A 99 0.21 -0.69 0.71
N GLN A 100 0.66 -1.87 1.11
CA GLN A 100 1.86 -2.04 1.96
C GLN A 100 3.17 -1.65 1.25
N ILE A 101 3.17 -1.61 -0.08
CA ILE A 101 4.33 -1.20 -0.88
C ILE A 101 4.32 0.28 -1.26
N ILE A 102 3.27 1.02 -0.90
CA ILE A 102 3.02 2.39 -1.35
C ILE A 102 3.56 3.39 -0.33
N ASP A 103 4.32 4.36 -0.80
CA ASP A 103 4.84 5.48 0.00
C ASP A 103 3.88 6.69 -0.01
N LEU A 104 3.24 6.95 -1.15
CA LEU A 104 2.34 8.09 -1.36
C LEU A 104 1.07 7.63 -2.09
N MET A 105 -0.08 8.07 -1.63
CA MET A 105 -1.37 7.77 -2.26
C MET A 105 -1.79 8.87 -3.22
N MET A 106 -2.21 8.49 -4.42
CA MET A 106 -2.89 9.36 -5.38
C MET A 106 -4.33 8.88 -5.53
N LEU A 107 -5.29 9.65 -4.98
CA LEU A 107 -6.71 9.33 -5.03
C LEU A 107 -7.35 9.99 -6.24
N VAL A 108 -7.75 9.18 -7.23
CA VAL A 108 -8.34 9.65 -8.47
C VAL A 108 -9.85 9.67 -8.37
N ILE A 109 -10.42 10.86 -8.54
CA ILE A 109 -11.86 11.11 -8.47
C ILE A 109 -12.34 11.62 -9.83
N ASP A 110 -13.40 11.01 -10.35
CA ASP A 110 -14.12 11.53 -11.51
C ASP A 110 -14.84 12.83 -11.09
N VAL A 111 -14.42 13.96 -11.63
CA VAL A 111 -14.95 15.30 -11.25
C VAL A 111 -16.43 15.45 -11.56
N THR A 112 -16.95 14.68 -12.51
CA THR A 112 -18.38 14.71 -12.88
C THR A 112 -19.26 13.99 -11.86
N LYS A 113 -18.72 12.94 -11.20
CA LYS A 113 -19.44 12.05 -10.29
C LYS A 113 -19.14 12.34 -8.80
N GLY A 114 -17.97 12.92 -8.49
CA GLY A 114 -17.53 13.19 -7.12
C GLY A 114 -17.18 11.93 -6.31
N VAL A 115 -17.39 11.96 -4.98
CA VAL A 115 -17.10 10.83 -4.09
C VAL A 115 -18.12 9.72 -4.30
N GLN A 116 -17.62 8.51 -4.58
CA GLN A 116 -18.40 7.31 -4.76
C GLN A 116 -18.02 6.27 -3.69
N THR A 117 -18.77 5.16 -3.57
CA THR A 117 -18.58 4.16 -2.51
C THR A 117 -17.13 3.65 -2.45
N GLN A 118 -16.55 3.26 -3.58
CA GLN A 118 -15.17 2.74 -3.60
C GLN A 118 -14.13 3.83 -3.37
N THR A 119 -14.44 5.09 -3.66
CA THR A 119 -13.58 6.21 -3.26
C THR A 119 -13.47 6.30 -1.73
N ALA A 120 -14.60 6.12 -1.04
CA ALA A 120 -14.63 6.09 0.42
C ALA A 120 -13.87 4.88 0.98
N GLU A 121 -14.01 3.71 0.38
CA GLU A 121 -13.26 2.51 0.75
C GLU A 121 -11.73 2.72 0.57
N CYS A 122 -11.30 3.29 -0.55
CA CYS A 122 -9.90 3.64 -0.77
C CYS A 122 -9.39 4.65 0.27
N LEU A 123 -10.23 5.61 0.67
CA LEU A 123 -9.88 6.58 1.69
C LEU A 123 -9.68 5.92 3.06
N VAL A 124 -10.52 4.94 3.42
CA VAL A 124 -10.34 4.14 4.65
C VAL A 124 -9.02 3.38 4.63
N VAL A 125 -8.69 2.73 3.52
CA VAL A 125 -7.39 2.03 3.36
C VAL A 125 -6.24 3.03 3.46
N GLY A 126 -6.35 4.20 2.82
CA GLY A 126 -5.37 5.27 2.93
C GLY A 126 -5.19 5.78 4.37
N GLU A 127 -6.28 5.92 5.12
CA GLU A 127 -6.23 6.31 6.54
C GLU A 127 -5.48 5.31 7.42
N ILE A 128 -5.56 4.02 7.10
CA ILE A 128 -4.84 2.97 7.84
C ILE A 128 -3.36 2.94 7.46
N LEU A 129 -3.05 3.02 6.16
CA LEU A 129 -1.75 2.61 5.63
C LEU A 129 -0.86 3.77 5.18
N MET A 130 -1.43 4.93 4.80
CA MET A 130 -0.71 6.01 4.12
C MET A 130 -0.64 7.27 4.98
N ASN A 131 0.47 8.00 4.89
CA ASN A 131 0.63 9.29 5.56
C ASN A 131 0.51 10.47 4.59
N HIS A 132 0.71 10.26 3.30
CA HIS A 132 0.71 11.29 2.27
C HIS A 132 -0.34 10.99 1.20
N LEU A 133 -1.11 12.01 0.84
CA LEU A 133 -2.21 11.92 -0.12
C LEU A 133 -2.19 13.13 -1.07
N ILE A 134 -2.33 12.84 -2.36
CA ILE A 134 -2.70 13.81 -3.40
C ILE A 134 -4.03 13.39 -4.00
N VAL A 135 -4.94 14.33 -4.22
CA VAL A 135 -6.22 14.09 -4.88
C VAL A 135 -6.14 14.57 -6.33
N VAL A 136 -6.51 13.71 -7.25
CA VAL A 136 -6.60 14.03 -8.68
C VAL A 136 -8.06 14.11 -9.08
N LEU A 137 -8.50 15.29 -9.51
CA LEU A 137 -9.83 15.51 -10.07
C LEU A 137 -9.74 15.27 -11.58
N ASN A 138 -9.98 14.02 -11.98
CA ASN A 138 -9.82 13.58 -13.36
C ASN A 138 -11.09 13.81 -14.20
N LYS A 139 -10.93 13.74 -15.53
CA LYS A 139 -11.99 13.92 -16.55
C LYS A 139 -12.56 15.34 -16.60
N THR A 140 -11.71 16.35 -16.40
CA THR A 140 -12.12 17.75 -16.51
C THR A 140 -12.56 18.14 -17.91
N ASP A 141 -12.12 17.39 -18.93
CA ASP A 141 -12.53 17.50 -20.33
C ASP A 141 -14.02 17.18 -20.57
N MET A 142 -14.64 16.40 -19.69
CA MET A 142 -16.07 16.04 -19.78
C MET A 142 -17.00 17.15 -19.28
N ILE A 143 -16.46 18.25 -18.75
CA ILE A 143 -17.24 19.40 -18.29
C ILE A 143 -17.16 20.49 -19.36
N PRO A 144 -18.31 21.11 -19.74
CA PRO A 144 -18.32 22.26 -20.65
C PRO A 144 -17.33 23.34 -20.17
N PRO A 145 -16.61 24.00 -21.10
CA PRO A 145 -15.57 24.98 -20.73
C PRO A 145 -16.06 26.12 -19.84
N ASP A 146 -17.29 26.59 -20.08
CA ASP A 146 -17.94 27.67 -19.34
C ASP A 146 -18.35 27.28 -17.90
N GLU A 147 -18.61 26.01 -17.64
CA GLU A 147 -18.99 25.48 -16.32
C GLU A 147 -17.80 24.86 -15.54
N ARG A 148 -16.66 24.63 -16.21
CA ARG A 148 -15.54 23.81 -15.70
C ARG A 148 -14.99 24.31 -14.37
N ASP A 149 -14.65 25.58 -14.31
CA ASP A 149 -14.03 26.16 -13.12
C ASP A 149 -14.99 26.16 -11.92
N ALA A 150 -16.25 26.49 -12.15
CA ALA A 150 -17.29 26.47 -11.13
C ALA A 150 -17.52 25.05 -10.60
N LYS A 151 -17.54 24.04 -11.48
CA LYS A 151 -17.70 22.63 -11.09
C LYS A 151 -16.50 22.11 -10.31
N ILE A 152 -15.28 22.44 -10.75
CA ILE A 152 -14.04 22.07 -10.05
C ILE A 152 -14.03 22.68 -8.64
N ALA A 153 -14.32 23.99 -8.51
CA ALA A 153 -14.38 24.67 -7.23
C ALA A 153 -15.42 24.05 -6.30
N LYS A 154 -16.62 23.76 -6.81
CA LYS A 154 -17.68 23.08 -6.03
C LYS A 154 -17.24 21.70 -5.55
N THR A 155 -16.58 20.92 -6.42
CA THR A 155 -16.08 19.59 -6.09
C THR A 155 -14.98 19.67 -5.01
N LYS A 156 -14.03 20.58 -5.15
CA LYS A 156 -12.99 20.84 -4.13
C LYS A 156 -13.60 21.19 -2.77
N ALA A 157 -14.58 22.10 -2.73
CA ALA A 157 -15.25 22.48 -1.51
C ALA A 157 -16.04 21.32 -0.85
N GLY A 158 -16.64 20.46 -1.65
CA GLY A 158 -17.30 19.24 -1.17
C GLY A 158 -16.32 18.23 -0.57
N LEU A 159 -15.20 18.02 -1.25
CA LEU A 159 -14.13 17.12 -0.80
C LEU A 159 -13.44 17.64 0.47
N ALA A 160 -13.20 18.93 0.58
CA ALA A 160 -12.61 19.53 1.79
C ALA A 160 -13.42 19.16 3.06
N LYS A 161 -14.77 19.13 2.95
CA LYS A 161 -15.63 18.70 4.06
C LYS A 161 -15.45 17.22 4.41
N VAL A 162 -15.24 16.36 3.40
CA VAL A 162 -14.96 14.92 3.60
C VAL A 162 -13.60 14.75 4.27
N PHE A 163 -12.59 15.44 3.78
CA PHE A 163 -11.22 15.33 4.30
C PHE A 163 -11.02 15.95 5.66
N ALA A 164 -11.79 16.99 6.04
CA ALA A 164 -11.73 17.60 7.36
C ALA A 164 -11.92 16.59 8.50
N GLY A 165 -12.69 15.54 8.25
CA GLY A 165 -12.89 14.42 9.18
C GLY A 165 -11.79 13.35 9.09
N THR A 166 -10.75 13.46 8.29
CA THR A 166 -9.70 12.46 8.07
C THR A 166 -8.35 12.93 8.61
N LYS A 167 -7.33 12.04 8.65
CA LYS A 167 -5.95 12.48 8.94
C LYS A 167 -5.38 13.37 7.82
N PHE A 168 -5.93 13.31 6.61
CA PHE A 168 -5.54 14.09 5.43
C PHE A 168 -6.33 15.41 5.35
N LYS A 169 -6.28 16.25 6.37
CA LYS A 169 -7.20 17.39 6.59
C LYS A 169 -7.34 18.35 5.40
N ASP A 170 -6.26 18.62 4.68
CA ASP A 170 -6.23 19.57 3.55
C ASP A 170 -5.30 19.03 2.44
N PRO A 171 -5.72 17.97 1.71
CA PRO A 171 -4.88 17.40 0.66
C PRO A 171 -4.81 18.32 -0.55
N VAL A 172 -3.67 18.32 -1.23
CA VAL A 172 -3.52 18.98 -2.53
C VAL A 172 -4.47 18.34 -3.54
N MET A 173 -5.25 19.16 -4.26
CA MET A 173 -6.26 18.72 -5.23
C MET A 173 -5.95 19.29 -6.62
N ILE A 174 -5.54 18.42 -7.56
CA ILE A 174 -5.11 18.81 -8.90
C ILE A 174 -6.17 18.39 -9.94
N PRO A 175 -6.74 19.35 -10.71
CA PRO A 175 -7.61 19.01 -11.83
C PRO A 175 -6.78 18.51 -13.02
N VAL A 176 -7.24 17.41 -13.63
CA VAL A 176 -6.53 16.73 -14.72
C VAL A 176 -7.53 16.22 -15.76
N SER A 177 -7.13 16.20 -17.02
CA SER A 177 -7.71 15.35 -18.06
C SER A 177 -6.63 14.39 -18.55
N ALA A 178 -6.72 13.11 -18.15
CA ALA A 178 -5.71 12.10 -18.48
C ALA A 178 -5.68 11.73 -19.97
N THR A 179 -6.78 11.93 -20.69
CA THR A 179 -6.94 11.57 -22.11
C THR A 179 -7.04 12.76 -23.05
N GLY A 180 -7.20 13.98 -22.52
CA GLY A 180 -7.35 15.18 -23.34
C GLY A 180 -8.72 15.39 -24.00
N GLY A 181 -9.67 14.46 -23.76
CA GLY A 181 -11.03 14.53 -24.26
C GLY A 181 -11.14 14.55 -25.78
N SER A 182 -11.97 15.46 -26.33
CA SER A 182 -12.24 15.61 -27.77
C SER A 182 -11.27 16.56 -28.50
N ALA A 183 -10.17 16.97 -27.86
CA ALA A 183 -9.13 17.75 -28.54
C ALA A 183 -8.50 16.93 -29.68
N ASP A 184 -8.12 17.59 -30.77
CA ASP A 184 -7.46 16.94 -31.92
C ASP A 184 -6.09 17.61 -32.18
N PRO A 185 -4.96 16.93 -31.96
CA PRO A 185 -4.86 15.62 -31.32
C PRO A 185 -5.15 15.69 -29.81
N PRO A 186 -5.73 14.62 -29.23
CA PRO A 186 -6.02 14.59 -27.79
C PRO A 186 -4.72 14.64 -27.00
N ALA A 187 -4.59 15.61 -26.10
CA ALA A 187 -3.42 15.77 -25.25
C ALA A 187 -3.85 15.88 -23.78
N PRO A 188 -3.19 15.15 -22.86
CA PRO A 188 -3.49 15.28 -21.43
C PRO A 188 -3.30 16.72 -20.94
N VAL A 189 -4.14 17.14 -19.99
CA VAL A 189 -4.11 18.48 -19.39
C VAL A 189 -3.89 18.35 -17.88
N GLY A 190 -3.10 19.26 -17.28
CA GLY A 190 -2.85 19.29 -15.84
C GLY A 190 -1.81 18.26 -15.35
N LEU A 191 -1.10 17.57 -16.25
CA LEU A 191 -0.07 16.59 -15.85
C LEU A 191 1.18 17.27 -15.31
N THR A 192 1.58 18.43 -15.82
CA THR A 192 2.74 19.18 -15.32
C THR A 192 2.50 19.59 -13.87
N GLU A 193 1.37 20.18 -13.56
CA GLU A 193 0.95 20.58 -12.23
C GLU A 193 0.87 19.37 -11.29
N LEU A 194 0.40 18.23 -11.79
CA LEU A 194 0.36 16.99 -11.00
C LEU A 194 1.77 16.48 -10.71
N ILE A 195 2.69 16.48 -11.67
CA ILE A 195 4.08 16.09 -11.48
C ILE A 195 4.77 17.02 -10.47
N ASP A 196 4.54 18.32 -10.55
CA ASP A 196 5.08 19.29 -9.61
C ASP A 196 4.50 19.09 -8.19
N ALA A 197 3.21 18.79 -8.07
CA ALA A 197 2.59 18.44 -6.79
C ALA A 197 3.16 17.12 -6.21
N LEU A 198 3.37 16.11 -7.05
CA LEU A 198 4.04 14.85 -6.64
C LEU A 198 5.47 15.14 -6.15
N ARG A 199 6.24 15.94 -6.88
CA ARG A 199 7.60 16.34 -6.48
C ARG A 199 7.62 17.11 -5.16
N ALA A 200 6.67 18.01 -4.95
CA ALA A 200 6.55 18.78 -3.71
C ALA A 200 6.16 17.91 -2.50
N ALA A 201 5.40 16.84 -2.72
CA ALA A 201 4.95 15.91 -1.68
C ALA A 201 5.99 14.82 -1.35
N VAL A 202 7.10 14.73 -2.07
CA VAL A 202 8.14 13.72 -1.82
C VAL A 202 8.79 13.94 -0.46
N TYR A 203 8.99 12.86 0.24
CA TYR A 203 9.77 12.78 1.47
C TYR A 203 10.73 11.58 1.38
N LEU A 204 11.67 11.48 2.33
CA LEU A 204 12.50 10.29 2.45
C LEU A 204 11.77 9.26 3.31
N PRO A 205 11.22 8.18 2.72
CA PRO A 205 10.62 7.12 3.51
C PRO A 205 11.68 6.45 4.40
N PRO A 206 11.35 6.08 5.64
CA PRO A 206 12.26 5.29 6.46
C PRO A 206 12.52 3.95 5.78
N ARG A 207 13.78 3.68 5.45
CA ARG A 207 14.22 2.44 4.81
C ARG A 207 15.18 1.69 5.71
N ASN A 208 15.11 0.36 5.70
CA ASN A 208 16.03 -0.53 6.41
C ASN A 208 16.68 -1.50 5.40
N PRO A 209 17.66 -1.02 4.59
CA PRO A 209 18.31 -1.84 3.58
C PRO A 209 19.20 -2.95 4.15
N ASP A 210 19.63 -2.83 5.41
CA ASP A 210 20.47 -3.81 6.10
C ASP A 210 19.65 -4.87 6.87
N GLY A 211 18.33 -4.71 6.94
CA GLY A 211 17.43 -5.68 7.55
C GLY A 211 17.37 -7.00 6.76
N ALA A 212 16.84 -8.05 7.38
CA ALA A 212 16.59 -9.31 6.69
C ALA A 212 15.65 -9.08 5.49
N LEU A 213 16.00 -9.69 4.34
CA LEU A 213 15.22 -9.55 3.11
C LEU A 213 13.76 -9.91 3.33
N LEU A 214 12.88 -9.05 2.84
CA LEU A 214 11.44 -9.28 2.67
C LEU A 214 11.02 -8.70 1.33
N LEU A 215 10.58 -9.56 0.40
CA LEU A 215 10.12 -9.20 -0.93
C LEU A 215 8.66 -9.66 -1.09
N SER A 216 7.77 -8.74 -1.39
CA SER A 216 6.38 -9.02 -1.75
C SER A 216 6.29 -9.32 -3.24
N VAL A 217 6.07 -10.58 -3.59
CA VAL A 217 5.90 -11.03 -4.98
C VAL A 217 4.43 -10.88 -5.39
N ASP A 218 4.21 -10.19 -6.49
CA ASP A 218 2.87 -9.93 -7.06
C ASP A 218 2.60 -10.70 -8.35
N HIS A 219 3.65 -11.07 -9.11
CA HIS A 219 3.51 -11.90 -10.31
C HIS A 219 4.65 -12.92 -10.39
N CYS A 220 4.30 -14.11 -10.86
CA CYS A 220 5.23 -15.18 -11.12
C CYS A 220 4.96 -15.75 -12.51
N PHE A 221 5.97 -15.86 -13.35
CA PHE A 221 5.81 -16.40 -14.70
C PHE A 221 7.06 -17.10 -15.21
N PRO A 222 6.92 -18.18 -16.03
CA PRO A 222 8.04 -18.90 -16.58
C PRO A 222 8.63 -18.16 -17.79
N ILE A 223 9.96 -18.25 -17.95
CA ILE A 223 10.65 -17.91 -19.20
C ILE A 223 11.23 -19.20 -19.76
N LYS A 224 10.75 -19.61 -20.95
CA LYS A 224 11.17 -20.84 -21.61
C LYS A 224 12.70 -20.93 -21.73
N GLY A 225 13.28 -22.01 -21.22
CA GLY A 225 14.73 -22.28 -21.27
C GLY A 225 15.58 -21.45 -20.28
N LYS A 226 15.00 -20.54 -19.48
CA LYS A 226 15.75 -19.72 -18.52
C LYS A 226 15.38 -19.96 -17.05
N GLY A 227 14.11 -20.19 -16.77
CA GLY A 227 13.60 -20.38 -15.42
C GLY A 227 12.34 -19.58 -15.15
N THR A 228 12.10 -19.26 -13.89
CA THR A 228 10.91 -18.55 -13.42
C THR A 228 11.30 -17.16 -12.93
N VAL A 229 10.55 -16.17 -13.34
CA VAL A 229 10.70 -14.78 -12.88
C VAL A 229 9.68 -14.50 -11.78
N LEU A 230 10.18 -14.01 -10.67
CA LEU A 230 9.41 -13.46 -9.56
C LEU A 230 9.49 -11.93 -9.66
N THR A 231 8.37 -11.24 -9.87
CA THR A 231 8.34 -9.78 -9.82
C THR A 231 7.69 -9.31 -8.54
N GLY A 232 8.25 -8.28 -7.93
CA GLY A 232 7.77 -7.80 -6.65
C GLY A 232 8.46 -6.52 -6.19
N THR A 233 8.08 -6.06 -5.00
CA THR A 233 8.66 -4.90 -4.34
C THR A 233 9.37 -5.33 -3.06
N VAL A 234 10.59 -4.86 -2.87
CA VAL A 234 11.37 -5.12 -1.65
C VAL A 234 10.77 -4.30 -0.50
N LEU A 235 10.23 -4.98 0.50
CA LEU A 235 9.61 -4.37 1.69
C LEU A 235 10.62 -4.07 2.79
N ARG A 236 11.72 -4.82 2.84
CA ARG A 236 12.81 -4.68 3.81
C ARG A 236 14.07 -5.34 3.28
N GLY A 237 15.23 -4.83 3.70
CA GLY A 237 16.52 -5.41 3.35
C GLY A 237 16.93 -5.15 1.92
N THR A 238 17.82 -5.97 1.44
CA THR A 238 18.41 -5.90 0.08
C THR A 238 18.49 -7.30 -0.50
N ILE A 239 18.17 -7.45 -1.78
CA ILE A 239 18.34 -8.66 -2.57
C ILE A 239 19.47 -8.45 -3.60
N LYS A 240 20.32 -9.46 -3.79
CA LYS A 240 21.45 -9.44 -4.72
C LYS A 240 21.43 -10.66 -5.64
N VAL A 241 22.07 -10.53 -6.78
CA VAL A 241 22.37 -11.69 -7.63
C VAL A 241 23.25 -12.67 -6.84
N ASN A 242 22.94 -13.95 -6.95
CA ASN A 242 23.52 -15.09 -6.23
C ASN A 242 23.05 -15.25 -4.77
N ASP A 243 22.19 -14.41 -4.23
CA ASP A 243 21.58 -14.66 -2.93
C ASP A 243 20.71 -15.91 -2.96
N ASP A 244 20.68 -16.63 -1.85
CA ASP A 244 19.70 -17.65 -1.58
C ASP A 244 18.45 -17.00 -0.95
N ILE A 245 17.31 -17.26 -1.55
CA ILE A 245 16.01 -16.72 -1.12
C ILE A 245 15.06 -17.89 -0.80
N GLU A 246 14.22 -17.69 0.20
CA GLU A 246 13.21 -18.66 0.61
C GLU A 246 11.80 -18.18 0.26
N LEU A 247 11.00 -19.12 -0.25
CA LEU A 247 9.54 -18.98 -0.33
C LEU A 247 8.95 -19.86 0.78
N PRO A 248 8.73 -19.32 1.98
CA PRO A 248 8.41 -20.14 3.15
C PRO A 248 7.06 -20.85 3.05
N GLU A 249 6.07 -20.26 2.36
CA GLU A 249 4.76 -20.89 2.12
C GLU A 249 4.89 -22.19 1.30
N PHE A 250 5.89 -22.24 0.41
CA PHE A 250 6.17 -23.40 -0.46
C PHE A 250 7.30 -24.26 0.08
N LYS A 251 7.95 -23.87 1.19
CA LYS A 251 9.09 -24.56 1.80
C LYS A 251 10.22 -24.81 0.82
N VAL A 252 10.54 -23.84 -0.03
CA VAL A 252 11.61 -23.96 -1.03
C VAL A 252 12.59 -22.80 -0.91
N THR A 253 13.88 -23.13 -1.07
CA THR A 253 14.96 -22.14 -1.19
C THR A 253 15.47 -22.15 -2.63
N LYS A 254 15.70 -20.98 -3.19
CA LYS A 254 16.16 -20.79 -4.58
C LYS A 254 17.26 -19.75 -4.63
N LYS A 255 18.16 -19.92 -5.59
CA LYS A 255 19.24 -18.97 -5.86
C LYS A 255 18.83 -17.97 -6.95
N VAL A 256 19.03 -16.68 -6.67
CA VAL A 256 18.82 -15.59 -7.63
C VAL A 256 19.89 -15.66 -8.74
N LYS A 257 19.49 -15.86 -9.98
CA LYS A 257 20.41 -15.94 -11.12
C LYS A 257 20.70 -14.62 -11.79
N SER A 258 19.68 -13.78 -11.92
CA SER A 258 19.80 -12.43 -12.47
C SER A 258 18.62 -11.59 -12.00
N MET A 259 18.76 -10.27 -12.08
CA MET A 259 17.70 -9.35 -11.70
C MET A 259 17.55 -8.23 -12.73
N GLN A 260 16.35 -7.70 -12.83
CA GLN A 260 16.03 -6.53 -13.64
C GLN A 260 15.12 -5.57 -12.88
N MET A 261 15.32 -4.28 -13.09
CA MET A 261 14.42 -3.21 -12.67
C MET A 261 14.03 -2.41 -13.92
N PHE A 262 12.73 -2.33 -14.23
CA PHE A 262 12.22 -1.65 -15.43
C PHE A 262 13.01 -1.99 -16.71
N ARG A 263 13.22 -3.30 -16.94
CA ARG A 263 13.96 -3.89 -18.09
C ARG A 263 15.46 -3.61 -18.13
N LYS A 264 16.04 -2.93 -17.13
CA LYS A 264 17.48 -2.76 -16.98
C LYS A 264 18.02 -3.84 -16.04
N SER A 265 19.16 -4.47 -16.41
CA SER A 265 19.84 -5.44 -15.55
C SER A 265 20.45 -4.72 -14.34
N VAL A 266 20.25 -5.32 -13.16
CA VAL A 266 20.81 -4.79 -11.90
C VAL A 266 21.44 -5.93 -11.10
N SER A 267 22.46 -5.61 -10.29
CA SER A 267 23.14 -6.56 -9.41
C SER A 267 22.50 -6.63 -8.02
N LYS A 268 21.85 -5.53 -7.57
CA LYS A 268 21.16 -5.43 -6.28
C LYS A 268 19.87 -4.62 -6.40
N ALA A 269 18.93 -4.85 -5.48
CA ALA A 269 17.74 -4.03 -5.26
C ALA A 269 17.47 -3.95 -3.76
N SER A 270 17.09 -2.78 -3.27
CA SER A 270 16.91 -2.49 -1.84
C SER A 270 15.47 -2.12 -1.52
N GLN A 271 15.15 -1.97 -0.24
CA GLN A 271 13.81 -1.61 0.22
C GLN A 271 13.23 -0.42 -0.57
N GLY A 272 12.00 -0.60 -1.06
CA GLY A 272 11.27 0.35 -1.92
C GLY A 272 11.43 0.05 -3.41
N ASP A 273 12.44 -0.70 -3.83
CA ASP A 273 12.66 -1.02 -5.23
C ASP A 273 11.72 -2.10 -5.74
N ARG A 274 11.28 -1.94 -7.00
CA ARG A 274 10.57 -2.97 -7.72
C ARG A 274 11.54 -3.78 -8.57
N VAL A 275 11.57 -5.09 -8.36
CA VAL A 275 12.54 -5.99 -8.99
C VAL A 275 11.87 -7.20 -9.64
N ALA A 276 12.45 -7.66 -10.73
CA ALA A 276 12.20 -8.96 -11.36
C ALA A 276 13.43 -9.85 -11.11
N ALA A 277 13.26 -10.89 -10.29
CA ALA A 277 14.33 -11.84 -9.96
C ALA A 277 14.11 -13.16 -10.69
N LEU A 278 15.11 -13.61 -11.44
CA LEU A 278 15.11 -14.89 -12.14
C LEU A 278 15.66 -15.97 -11.20
N VAL A 279 14.88 -17.03 -11.02
CA VAL A 279 15.27 -18.25 -10.32
C VAL A 279 15.09 -19.48 -11.21
N THR A 280 15.74 -20.58 -10.87
CA THR A 280 15.62 -21.84 -11.62
C THR A 280 14.84 -22.88 -10.84
N GLN A 281 14.26 -23.86 -11.55
CA GLN A 281 13.57 -25.03 -10.94
C GLN A 281 12.45 -24.63 -9.97
N LEU A 282 11.69 -23.61 -10.32
CA LEU A 282 10.50 -23.17 -9.59
C LEU A 282 9.29 -23.28 -10.53
N ASP A 283 8.24 -23.93 -10.05
CA ASP A 283 6.98 -24.09 -10.79
C ASP A 283 6.15 -22.81 -10.64
N ALA A 284 6.10 -22.01 -11.69
CA ALA A 284 5.40 -20.74 -11.70
C ALA A 284 3.88 -20.88 -11.55
N ASP A 285 3.30 -21.97 -12.08
CA ASP A 285 1.84 -22.16 -12.10
C ASP A 285 1.23 -22.37 -10.71
N LYS A 286 2.08 -22.70 -9.73
CA LYS A 286 1.67 -22.86 -8.32
C LYS A 286 1.74 -21.56 -7.50
N ILE A 287 2.32 -20.51 -8.07
CA ILE A 287 2.64 -19.28 -7.33
C ILE A 287 1.98 -18.08 -8.02
N GLU A 288 0.86 -17.64 -7.50
CA GLU A 288 0.22 -16.40 -7.95
C GLU A 288 0.86 -15.20 -7.26
N ARG A 289 0.91 -15.25 -5.92
CA ARG A 289 1.53 -14.25 -5.04
C ARG A 289 2.27 -14.97 -3.92
N ALA A 290 3.35 -14.37 -3.43
CA ALA A 290 4.15 -14.99 -2.38
C ALA A 290 4.93 -13.93 -1.57
N ILE A 291 5.34 -14.32 -0.38
CA ILE A 291 6.40 -13.65 0.35
C ILE A 291 7.71 -14.39 0.06
N VAL A 292 8.73 -13.63 -0.27
CA VAL A 292 10.11 -14.11 -0.40
C VAL A 292 10.95 -13.45 0.68
N CYS A 293 11.79 -14.22 1.35
CA CYS A 293 12.60 -13.75 2.46
C CYS A 293 14.02 -14.32 2.45
N ALA A 294 14.87 -13.80 3.33
CA ALA A 294 16.12 -14.47 3.65
C ALA A 294 15.80 -15.82 4.34
N PRO A 295 16.53 -16.91 4.05
CA PRO A 295 16.22 -18.22 4.59
C PRO A 295 16.10 -18.23 6.12
N GLY A 296 14.99 -18.79 6.63
CA GLY A 296 14.71 -18.90 8.06
C GLY A 296 14.39 -17.60 8.79
N SER A 297 14.22 -16.48 8.09
CA SER A 297 14.04 -15.16 8.72
C SER A 297 12.60 -14.82 9.11
N ILE A 298 11.61 -15.58 8.67
CA ILE A 298 10.19 -15.31 8.90
C ILE A 298 9.51 -16.51 9.54
N PRO A 299 8.81 -16.32 10.67
CA PRO A 299 8.09 -17.40 11.34
C PRO A 299 6.77 -17.73 10.63
N THR A 300 6.36 -18.99 10.74
CA THR A 300 5.00 -19.46 10.49
C THR A 300 4.30 -19.69 11.82
N PHE A 301 3.12 -19.11 12.02
CA PHE A 301 2.42 -19.14 13.30
C PHE A 301 0.91 -19.40 13.11
N SER A 302 0.31 -20.00 14.15
CA SER A 302 -1.15 -20.27 14.23
C SER A 302 -1.85 -19.38 15.25
N ALA A 303 -1.08 -18.67 16.08
CA ALA A 303 -1.60 -17.73 17.06
C ALA A 303 -0.61 -16.57 17.23
N ALA A 304 -1.13 -15.42 17.59
CA ALA A 304 -0.33 -14.22 17.86
C ALA A 304 -1.00 -13.34 18.91
N VAL A 305 -0.19 -12.59 19.63
CA VAL A 305 -0.66 -11.44 20.40
C VAL A 305 -0.38 -10.19 19.59
N ILE A 306 -1.40 -9.37 19.42
CA ILE A 306 -1.32 -8.18 18.59
C ILE A 306 -1.90 -6.96 19.29
N ARG A 307 -1.35 -5.79 19.01
CA ARG A 307 -1.99 -4.52 19.33
C ARG A 307 -3.12 -4.27 18.34
N VAL A 308 -4.27 -3.83 18.80
CA VAL A 308 -5.45 -3.63 17.96
C VAL A 308 -6.03 -2.24 18.14
N GLU A 309 -6.51 -1.71 17.03
CA GLU A 309 -7.23 -0.45 16.99
C GLU A 309 -8.48 -0.60 16.13
N ARG A 310 -9.60 -0.06 16.59
CA ARG A 310 -10.83 -0.07 15.80
C ARG A 310 -10.81 1.10 14.83
N VAL A 311 -10.96 0.78 13.54
CA VAL A 311 -11.08 1.81 12.50
C VAL A 311 -12.32 2.68 12.79
N ARG A 312 -12.15 3.99 12.90
CA ARG A 312 -13.20 4.93 13.30
C ARG A 312 -14.46 4.92 12.43
N PHE A 313 -14.34 4.53 11.17
CA PHE A 313 -15.47 4.42 10.23
C PHE A 313 -16.27 3.14 10.40
N PHE A 314 -15.75 2.16 11.13
CA PHE A 314 -16.44 0.91 11.40
C PHE A 314 -17.45 1.10 12.54
N LYS A 315 -18.74 1.02 12.22
CA LYS A 315 -19.85 1.23 13.19
C LYS A 315 -20.36 -0.06 13.80
N GLY A 316 -19.97 -1.23 13.28
CA GLY A 316 -20.43 -2.52 13.79
C GLY A 316 -19.79 -2.90 15.13
N ALA A 317 -20.37 -3.79 15.91
CA ALA A 317 -19.74 -4.35 17.10
C ALA A 317 -18.57 -5.27 16.74
N CYS A 318 -17.53 -5.29 17.58
CA CYS A 318 -16.36 -6.16 17.46
C CYS A 318 -16.25 -7.03 18.72
N PRO A 319 -17.16 -8.00 18.94
CA PRO A 319 -17.13 -8.81 20.17
C PRO A 319 -15.94 -9.77 20.18
N SER A 320 -15.44 -10.05 21.39
CA SER A 320 -14.48 -11.13 21.64
C SER A 320 -15.07 -12.49 21.26
N LYS A 321 -14.20 -13.45 20.96
CA LYS A 321 -14.55 -14.84 20.56
C LYS A 321 -15.30 -14.96 19.23
N ARG A 322 -15.50 -13.87 18.52
CA ARG A 322 -16.11 -13.90 17.18
C ARG A 322 -15.06 -14.21 16.12
N LYS A 323 -15.48 -14.88 15.04
CA LYS A 323 -14.66 -15.11 13.85
C LYS A 323 -14.65 -13.88 12.93
N PHE A 324 -13.46 -13.55 12.43
CA PHE A 324 -13.21 -12.47 11.47
C PHE A 324 -12.36 -13.00 10.33
N HIS A 325 -12.46 -12.36 9.18
CA HIS A 325 -11.44 -12.49 8.16
C HIS A 325 -10.23 -11.63 8.56
N MET A 326 -9.07 -12.24 8.68
CA MET A 326 -7.82 -11.56 8.95
C MET A 326 -6.94 -11.60 7.71
N THR A 327 -6.51 -10.44 7.26
CA THR A 327 -5.59 -10.28 6.13
C THR A 327 -4.22 -9.85 6.64
N VAL A 328 -3.19 -10.59 6.22
CA VAL A 328 -1.78 -10.31 6.47
C VAL A 328 -1.04 -10.44 5.14
N GLY A 329 -0.42 -9.37 4.67
CA GLY A 329 0.17 -9.37 3.33
C GLY A 329 -0.86 -9.77 2.25
N HIS A 330 -0.60 -10.86 1.55
CA HIS A 330 -1.48 -11.42 0.52
C HIS A 330 -2.44 -12.49 1.05
N THR A 331 -2.24 -12.96 2.27
CA THR A 331 -2.96 -14.10 2.84
C THR A 331 -4.16 -13.63 3.65
N THR A 332 -5.32 -14.23 3.43
CA THR A 332 -6.51 -14.03 4.25
C THR A 332 -6.94 -15.35 4.85
N VAL A 333 -7.07 -15.39 6.17
CA VAL A 333 -7.51 -16.56 6.93
C VAL A 333 -8.64 -16.19 7.90
N MET A 334 -9.42 -17.17 8.30
CA MET A 334 -10.34 -17.01 9.41
C MET A 334 -9.57 -17.02 10.73
N ALA A 335 -9.91 -16.09 11.61
CA ALA A 335 -9.31 -15.97 12.93
C ALA A 335 -10.36 -15.67 14.00
N THR A 336 -10.12 -16.16 15.20
CA THR A 336 -10.87 -15.78 16.40
C THR A 336 -10.02 -14.81 17.22
N ALA A 337 -10.59 -13.69 17.64
CA ALA A 337 -9.90 -12.70 18.47
C ALA A 337 -10.50 -12.66 19.88
N ASN A 338 -9.64 -12.62 20.90
CA ASN A 338 -10.00 -12.35 22.28
C ASN A 338 -9.31 -11.05 22.68
N PHE A 339 -10.09 -10.00 22.90
CA PHE A 339 -9.58 -8.68 23.22
C PHE A 339 -9.26 -8.55 24.71
N PHE A 340 -8.23 -7.78 25.04
CA PHE A 340 -7.85 -7.46 26.41
C PHE A 340 -7.24 -6.06 26.50
N VAL A 341 -7.31 -5.47 27.68
CA VAL A 341 -6.90 -4.10 27.94
C VAL A 341 -6.11 -4.01 29.25
N LEU A 342 -5.30 -2.98 29.37
CA LEU A 342 -4.70 -2.65 30.68
C LEU A 342 -5.80 -2.25 31.67
N PRO A 343 -5.75 -2.74 32.93
CA PRO A 343 -6.65 -2.26 33.94
C PRO A 343 -6.48 -0.74 34.16
N PRO A 344 -7.55 -0.01 34.49
CA PRO A 344 -7.45 1.40 34.84
C PRO A 344 -6.50 1.57 36.02
N ALA A 345 -5.72 2.67 36.03
CA ALA A 345 -4.83 2.96 37.15
C ALA A 345 -5.62 3.02 38.48
N PRO A 346 -5.07 2.53 39.61
CA PRO A 346 -5.73 2.57 40.90
C PRO A 346 -6.18 4.02 41.23
N GLY A 347 -7.48 4.22 41.45
CA GLY A 347 -8.07 5.52 41.80
C GLY A 347 -8.67 6.28 40.60
N VAL A 348 -8.61 5.78 39.38
CA VAL A 348 -9.30 6.34 38.22
C VAL A 348 -10.57 5.52 38.00
N ALA A 349 -11.75 6.17 38.19
CA ALA A 349 -13.03 5.55 37.87
C ALA A 349 -13.08 5.18 36.39
N ALA A 350 -13.73 4.04 36.06
CA ALA A 350 -13.99 3.64 34.68
C ALA A 350 -14.64 4.82 33.94
N GLY A 351 -13.93 5.43 32.96
CA GLY A 351 -14.34 6.64 32.26
C GLY A 351 -13.45 7.88 32.49
N GLY A 352 -12.46 7.83 33.37
CA GLY A 352 -11.48 8.90 33.58
C GLY A 352 -10.40 8.86 32.47
N ALA A 353 -10.32 9.95 31.69
CA ALA A 353 -9.29 10.12 30.66
C ALA A 353 -7.89 9.95 31.28
N LEU A 354 -7.13 8.97 30.82
CA LEU A 354 -5.69 8.99 30.96
C LEU A 354 -5.21 10.20 30.16
N GLU A 355 -4.83 11.28 30.85
CA GLU A 355 -4.18 12.41 30.20
C GLU A 355 -2.90 11.93 29.54
N ALA A 356 -2.99 11.75 28.23
CA ALA A 356 -1.81 11.64 27.38
C ALA A 356 -1.22 13.06 27.30
N GLY A 357 -0.19 13.32 28.10
CA GLY A 357 0.60 14.52 27.95
C GLY A 357 1.10 14.66 26.50
N PRO A 358 1.26 15.90 25.98
CA PRO A 358 1.73 16.14 24.61
C PRO A 358 3.20 15.79 24.53
N GLY A 359 3.49 14.57 24.14
CA GLY A 359 4.85 14.08 23.97
C GLY A 359 4.89 12.66 23.45
N LYS A 360 5.20 12.54 22.14
CA LYS A 360 5.63 11.34 21.41
C LYS A 360 4.90 10.07 21.84
N GLY A 361 4.03 9.56 20.97
CA GLY A 361 3.35 8.28 21.22
C GLY A 361 4.33 7.25 21.77
N ARG A 362 4.27 6.97 23.06
CA ARG A 362 4.94 5.83 23.65
C ARG A 362 4.29 4.62 23.01
N GLU A 363 5.02 3.94 22.13
CA GLU A 363 4.76 2.56 21.82
C GLU A 363 4.79 1.80 23.15
N THR A 364 3.62 1.59 23.72
CA THR A 364 3.50 0.70 24.87
C THR A 364 3.62 -0.71 24.30
N ALA A 365 4.82 -1.27 24.32
CA ALA A 365 5.02 -2.68 24.09
C ALA A 365 4.16 -3.48 25.10
N LEU A 366 3.67 -4.64 24.68
CA LEU A 366 3.00 -5.55 25.60
C LEU A 366 3.99 -5.93 26.71
N ASP A 367 3.61 -5.68 27.96
CA ASP A 367 4.38 -6.04 29.14
C ASP A 367 3.80 -7.33 29.70
N LEU A 368 4.51 -8.44 29.52
CA LEU A 368 4.06 -9.76 29.96
C LEU A 368 4.06 -9.93 31.50
N GLU A 369 4.67 -9.01 32.24
CA GLU A 369 4.70 -9.01 33.70
C GLU A 369 3.49 -8.30 34.32
N ARG A 370 2.61 -7.75 33.50
CA ARG A 370 1.39 -7.04 33.96
C ARG A 370 0.15 -7.89 33.80
N ASP A 371 -0.79 -7.67 34.71
CA ASP A 371 -2.15 -8.19 34.60
C ASP A 371 -2.94 -7.39 33.56
N TYR A 372 -3.77 -8.08 32.78
CA TYR A 372 -4.68 -7.52 31.80
C TYR A 372 -6.10 -7.99 32.05
N LEU A 373 -7.07 -7.15 31.73
CA LEU A 373 -8.48 -7.49 31.83
C LEU A 373 -9.01 -7.92 30.46
N LEU A 374 -9.70 -9.05 30.45
CA LEU A 374 -10.41 -9.52 29.25
C LEU A 374 -11.51 -8.53 28.91
N ALA A 375 -11.62 -8.14 27.65
CA ALA A 375 -12.65 -7.25 27.15
C ALA A 375 -13.67 -8.02 26.33
N ASP A 376 -14.96 -7.76 26.55
CA ASP A 376 -16.04 -8.43 25.81
C ASP A 376 -16.09 -7.97 24.36
N GLU A 377 -15.64 -6.75 24.05
CA GLU A 377 -15.52 -6.23 22.68
C GLU A 377 -14.35 -5.24 22.53
N LEU A 378 -13.93 -5.04 21.29
CA LEU A 378 -12.97 -3.99 20.92
C LEU A 378 -13.67 -2.63 20.92
N LEU A 379 -13.26 -1.74 21.81
CA LEU A 379 -13.81 -0.41 21.93
C LEU A 379 -13.34 0.53 20.81
N PRO A 380 -14.15 1.51 20.40
CA PRO A 380 -13.70 2.57 19.52
C PRO A 380 -12.53 3.34 20.15
N THR A 381 -11.48 3.58 19.36
CA THR A 381 -10.35 4.40 19.81
C THR A 381 -10.81 5.82 20.14
N GLY A 382 -10.52 6.30 21.35
CA GLY A 382 -10.98 7.59 21.87
C GLY A 382 -10.72 7.75 23.37
N LYS A 383 -11.65 8.44 24.07
CA LYS A 383 -11.52 8.68 25.51
C LYS A 383 -11.49 7.38 26.32
N ASP A 384 -12.33 6.42 25.97
CA ASP A 384 -12.49 5.16 26.72
C ASP A 384 -11.44 4.11 26.33
N ALA A 385 -10.81 4.25 25.19
CA ALA A 385 -9.77 3.36 24.68
C ALA A 385 -8.70 4.20 23.94
N PRO A 386 -7.68 4.70 24.63
CA PRO A 386 -6.56 5.41 24.01
C PRO A 386 -5.85 4.57 22.95
N VAL A 387 -5.21 5.25 21.98
CA VAL A 387 -4.37 4.60 20.97
C VAL A 387 -3.33 3.72 21.66
N GLY A 388 -3.22 2.46 21.24
CA GLY A 388 -2.24 1.51 21.76
C GLY A 388 -2.58 0.88 23.14
N SER A 389 -3.81 1.07 23.65
CA SER A 389 -4.25 0.51 24.95
C SER A 389 -4.97 -0.83 24.85
N GLN A 390 -5.23 -1.31 23.64
CA GLN A 390 -5.99 -2.53 23.38
C GLN A 390 -5.14 -3.57 22.65
N TRP A 391 -5.25 -4.81 23.06
CA TRP A 391 -4.59 -5.96 22.44
C TRP A 391 -5.58 -7.07 22.14
N ALA A 392 -5.16 -8.04 21.34
CA ALA A 392 -5.91 -9.26 21.09
C ALA A 392 -4.97 -10.48 21.07
N ILE A 393 -5.43 -11.57 21.64
CA ILE A 393 -4.94 -12.90 21.32
C ILE A 393 -5.74 -13.39 20.12
N VAL A 394 -5.04 -13.67 19.03
CA VAL A 394 -5.62 -14.12 17.78
C VAL A 394 -5.25 -15.57 17.56
N VAL A 395 -6.26 -16.40 17.28
CA VAL A 395 -6.09 -17.80 16.90
C VAL A 395 -6.56 -17.98 15.46
N LEU A 396 -5.67 -18.49 14.61
CA LEU A 396 -5.87 -18.64 13.17
C LEU A 396 -6.36 -20.05 12.85
N GLU A 397 -7.31 -20.20 11.93
CA GLU A 397 -7.75 -21.51 11.45
C GLU A 397 -6.69 -22.21 10.57
N LYS A 398 -5.81 -21.44 9.94
CA LYS A 398 -4.66 -21.94 9.18
C LYS A 398 -3.40 -21.16 9.54
N PRO A 399 -2.24 -21.80 9.60
CA PRO A 399 -0.98 -21.11 9.84
C PRO A 399 -0.73 -20.04 8.76
N VAL A 400 -0.12 -18.93 9.17
CA VAL A 400 0.28 -17.82 8.29
C VAL A 400 1.77 -17.56 8.48
N THR A 401 2.45 -17.25 7.38
CA THR A 401 3.86 -16.86 7.39
C THR A 401 3.96 -15.36 7.22
N ALA A 402 4.46 -14.67 8.23
CA ALA A 402 4.62 -13.21 8.19
C ALA A 402 5.66 -12.74 9.21
N PRO A 403 6.33 -11.60 8.97
CA PRO A 403 7.17 -10.95 9.97
C PRO A 403 6.39 -10.59 11.25
N PRO A 404 7.05 -10.56 12.42
CA PRO A 404 6.39 -10.20 13.69
C PRO A 404 5.77 -8.80 13.73
N ASP A 405 6.29 -7.86 12.93
CA ASP A 405 5.86 -6.48 12.82
C ASP A 405 4.82 -6.24 11.70
N SER A 406 4.22 -7.32 11.19
CA SER A 406 3.23 -7.24 10.11
C SER A 406 1.94 -6.57 10.55
N LEU A 407 1.40 -5.73 9.67
CA LEU A 407 0.06 -5.19 9.82
C LEU A 407 -0.99 -6.27 9.52
N LEU A 408 -1.93 -6.43 10.44
CA LEU A 408 -3.07 -7.32 10.32
C LEU A 408 -4.35 -6.49 10.18
N ILE A 409 -5.13 -6.76 9.14
CA ILE A 409 -6.41 -6.07 8.93
C ILE A 409 -7.56 -7.06 9.14
N TYR A 410 -8.44 -6.72 10.10
CA TYR A 410 -9.66 -7.47 10.36
C TYR A 410 -10.82 -6.91 9.57
N THR A 411 -11.55 -7.78 8.91
CA THR A 411 -12.81 -7.42 8.25
C THR A 411 -13.94 -8.28 8.83
N SER A 412 -15.09 -7.65 9.13
CA SER A 412 -16.24 -8.40 9.57
C SER A 412 -16.79 -9.26 8.41
N ILE A 413 -17.29 -10.44 8.75
CA ILE A 413 -18.04 -11.25 7.81
C ILE A 413 -19.40 -10.58 7.65
N SER A 414 -19.62 -9.86 6.55
CA SER A 414 -20.98 -9.44 6.17
C SER A 414 -21.77 -10.71 5.80
N ARG A 415 -22.86 -10.92 6.48
CA ARG A 415 -23.88 -11.90 6.07
C ARG A 415 -24.67 -11.37 4.90
#